data_9b9ec2fcf2c2179b24cbc6e9ce25dc6c
#
_entry.id   9b9ec2fcf2c2179b24cbc6e9ce25dc6c
#
_cell.length_a   1.000
_cell.length_b   1.000
_cell.length_c   1.000
_cell.angle_alpha   90.00
_cell.angle_beta   90.00
_cell.angle_gamma   90.00
#
_symmetry.space_group_name_H-M   'P 1'
#
loop_
_entity.id
_entity.type
_entity.pdbx_description
1 polymer ?
#
loop_
_entity_poly.entity_id
_entity_poly.type
_entity_poly.pdbx_seq_one_letter_code
_entity_poly.pdbx_strand_id
1 'polypeptide(L)' 'DVYSKASNADFFNYIKDYLEFDQLIWEFGDDTNPAWVHVSYSLGNNRMRVLRAVKENNKTKYILWNQ' A
#
# COMPACT_ATOMS: atom_id res chain seq x y z
N ASP A 1 -22.60 7.74 -3.01
CA ASP A 1 -21.45 7.54 -3.90
C ASP A 1 -20.66 6.32 -3.48
N VAL A 2 -20.51 5.39 -4.40
CA VAL A 2 -19.83 4.14 -4.09
C VAL A 2 -18.37 4.37 -3.69
N TYR A 3 -17.74 5.38 -4.24
CA TYR A 3 -16.34 5.64 -3.95
C TYR A 3 -16.12 6.18 -2.54
N SER A 4 -17.10 6.87 -2.00
CA SER A 4 -16.96 7.43 -0.67
C SER A 4 -17.06 6.38 0.43
N LYS A 5 -17.47 5.17 0.09
CA LYS A 5 -17.60 4.08 1.06
C LYS A 5 -16.38 3.19 1.15
N ALA A 6 -15.52 3.27 0.15
CA ALA A 6 -14.30 2.47 0.15
C ALA A 6 -13.21 3.22 0.89
N SER A 7 -12.56 2.55 1.82
CA SER A 7 -11.43 3.12 2.53
C SER A 7 -10.15 2.92 1.74
N ASN A 8 -9.09 3.62 2.14
CA ASN A 8 -7.78 3.37 1.55
C ASN A 8 -7.31 1.94 1.82
N ALA A 9 -7.68 1.40 2.98
CA ALA A 9 -7.35 0.02 3.29
C ALA A 9 -8.05 -0.96 2.34
N ASP A 10 -9.31 -0.69 2.01
CA ASP A 10 -10.03 -1.53 1.05
C ASP A 10 -9.36 -1.50 -0.31
N PHE A 11 -8.94 -0.32 -0.74
CA PHE A 11 -8.27 -0.15 -2.00
C PHE A 11 -6.93 -0.90 -2.03
N PHE A 12 -6.16 -0.75 -0.95
CA PHE A 12 -4.89 -1.44 -0.80
C PHE A 12 -5.07 -2.95 -0.89
N ASN A 13 -6.04 -3.48 -0.15
CA ASN A 13 -6.27 -4.92 -0.13
C ASN A 13 -6.76 -5.45 -1.48
N TYR A 14 -7.56 -4.67 -2.18
CA TYR A 14 -8.01 -5.06 -3.51
C TYR A 14 -6.83 -5.20 -4.46
N ILE A 15 -5.93 -4.21 -4.46
CA ILE A 15 -4.76 -4.27 -5.32
C ILE A 15 -3.89 -5.46 -4.94
N LYS A 16 -3.67 -5.65 -3.63
CA LYS A 16 -2.80 -6.72 -3.14
C LYS A 16 -3.31 -8.09 -3.56
N ASP A 17 -4.61 -8.29 -3.52
CA ASP A 17 -5.21 -9.61 -3.74
C ASP A 17 -5.50 -9.91 -5.19
N TYR A 18 -5.73 -8.90 -6.02
CA TYR A 18 -6.27 -9.14 -7.36
C TYR A 18 -5.46 -8.57 -8.52
N LEU A 19 -4.54 -7.65 -8.27
CA LEU A 19 -3.83 -6.99 -9.36
C LEU A 19 -2.35 -7.34 -9.36
N GLU A 20 -1.73 -7.14 -10.52
CA GLU A 20 -0.29 -7.27 -10.65
C GLU A 20 0.35 -5.90 -10.44
N PHE A 21 1.45 -5.84 -9.68
CA PHE A 21 2.11 -4.58 -9.38
C PHE A 21 3.58 -4.82 -9.09
N ASP A 22 4.39 -3.78 -9.18
CA ASP A 22 5.79 -3.87 -8.79
C ASP A 22 5.93 -3.62 -7.29
N GLN A 23 5.42 -2.49 -6.81
CA GLN A 23 5.43 -2.17 -5.38
C GLN A 23 4.05 -1.65 -4.98
N LEU A 24 3.63 -2.03 -3.79
CA LEU A 24 2.40 -1.55 -3.18
C LEU A 24 2.75 -1.14 -1.77
N ILE A 25 2.49 0.11 -1.41
CA ILE A 25 2.92 0.66 -0.14
C ILE A 25 1.74 1.23 0.65
N TRP A 26 1.60 0.76 1.88
CA TRP A 26 0.67 1.29 2.87
C TRP A 26 1.38 2.47 3.53
N GLU A 27 1.04 3.69 3.13
CA GLU A 27 1.78 4.87 3.57
C GLU A 27 1.12 5.54 4.75
N PHE A 28 1.81 5.47 5.89
CA PHE A 28 1.46 6.16 7.13
C PHE A 28 0.07 5.75 7.62
N GLY A 29 -0.63 6.65 8.33
CA GLY A 29 -1.92 6.31 8.90
C GLY A 29 -1.74 5.39 10.10
N ASP A 30 -2.64 4.41 10.23
CA ASP A 30 -2.58 3.46 11.34
C ASP A 30 -2.80 2.05 10.82
N ASP A 31 -2.99 1.09 11.73
CA ASP A 31 -3.14 -0.31 11.33
C ASP A 31 -4.46 -0.59 10.64
N THR A 32 -5.41 0.32 10.75
CA THR A 32 -6.74 0.16 10.17
C THR A 32 -6.82 0.75 8.77
N ASN A 33 -6.14 1.87 8.55
CA ASN A 33 -6.27 2.59 7.29
C ASN A 33 -5.03 3.42 7.03
N PRO A 34 -4.42 3.30 5.85
CA PRO A 34 -3.27 4.15 5.54
C PRO A 34 -3.72 5.57 5.18
N ALA A 35 -2.80 6.52 5.30
CA ALA A 35 -3.06 7.88 4.86
C ALA A 35 -3.26 7.91 3.35
N TRP A 36 -2.47 7.14 2.62
CA TRP A 36 -2.70 6.89 1.20
C TRP A 36 -1.99 5.62 0.77
N VAL A 37 -2.26 5.24 -0.49
CA VAL A 37 -1.74 4.00 -1.05
C VAL A 37 -0.85 4.37 -2.23
N HIS A 38 0.36 3.83 -2.25
CA HIS A 38 1.26 3.99 -3.38
C HIS A 38 1.34 2.66 -4.12
N VAL A 39 1.15 2.70 -5.43
CA VAL A 39 1.28 1.50 -6.25
C VAL A 39 2.06 1.84 -7.51
N SER A 40 2.98 0.97 -7.89
CA SER A 40 3.73 1.12 -9.12
C SER A 40 3.58 -0.13 -9.97
N TYR A 41 3.79 0.03 -11.25
CA TYR A 41 3.65 -1.05 -12.21
C TYR A 41 4.81 -0.97 -13.21
N SER A 42 5.38 -2.11 -13.53
CA SER A 42 6.48 -2.20 -14.47
C SER A 42 6.09 -3.13 -15.61
N LEU A 43 6.36 -2.71 -16.83
CA LEU A 43 6.12 -3.56 -17.97
C LEU A 43 7.17 -4.68 -17.99
N GLY A 44 6.73 -5.89 -17.74
CA GLY A 44 7.59 -7.05 -17.88
C GLY A 44 8.18 -7.64 -16.64
N ASN A 45 8.22 -6.90 -15.52
CA ASN A 45 8.81 -7.48 -14.32
C ASN A 45 8.25 -6.81 -13.06
N ASN A 46 7.14 -7.32 -12.59
CA ASN A 46 6.51 -6.82 -11.38
C ASN A 46 6.86 -7.72 -10.20
N ARG A 47 7.52 -7.15 -9.21
CA ARG A 47 8.05 -7.92 -8.09
C ARG A 47 7.02 -8.28 -7.04
N MET A 48 5.84 -7.70 -7.11
CA MET A 48 4.77 -7.94 -6.15
C MET A 48 5.23 -7.66 -4.71
N ARG A 49 5.98 -6.58 -4.53
CA ARG A 49 6.50 -6.22 -3.21
C ARG A 49 5.47 -5.38 -2.47
N VAL A 50 5.12 -5.82 -1.27
CA VAL A 50 4.16 -5.12 -0.42
C VAL A 50 4.92 -4.57 0.77
N LEU A 51 4.81 -3.26 0.98
CA LEU A 51 5.58 -2.56 2.01
C LEU A 51 4.67 -1.68 2.84
N ARG A 52 5.17 -1.29 4.00
CA ARG A 52 4.52 -0.29 4.84
C ARG A 52 5.51 0.82 5.12
N ALA A 53 5.08 2.06 4.94
CA ALA A 53 5.91 3.23 5.23
C ALA A 53 5.47 3.82 6.55
N VAL A 54 6.42 3.99 7.47
CA VAL A 54 6.14 4.57 8.78
C VAL A 54 7.13 5.69 9.06
N LYS A 55 6.76 6.58 9.96
CA LYS A 55 7.64 7.65 10.43
C LYS A 55 8.39 7.19 11.66
N GLU A 56 9.70 7.36 11.64
CA GLU A 56 10.54 7.05 12.81
C GLU A 56 11.63 8.11 12.88
N ASN A 57 11.68 8.83 13.99
CA ASN A 57 12.69 9.89 14.19
C ASN A 57 12.71 10.90 13.05
N ASN A 58 11.53 11.31 12.60
CA ASN A 58 11.34 12.28 11.51
C ASN A 58 11.82 11.76 10.15
N LYS A 59 12.05 10.46 10.03
CA LYS A 59 12.45 9.85 8.76
C LYS A 59 11.43 8.81 8.35
N THR A 60 11.29 8.61 7.05
CA THR A 60 10.41 7.58 6.53
C THR A 60 11.16 6.26 6.49
N LYS A 61 10.55 5.24 7.06
CA LYS A 61 11.11 3.90 7.07
C LYS A 61 10.15 2.95 6.35
N TYR A 62 10.69 2.13 5.47
CA TYR A 62 9.90 1.15 4.73
C TYR A 62 10.16 -0.22 5.29
N ILE A 63 9.09 -0.92 5.65
CA ILE A 63 9.20 -2.28 6.19
C ILE A 63 8.36 -3.21 5.34
N LEU A 64 8.74 -4.48 5.29
CA LEU A 64 7.98 -5.46 4.55
C LEU A 64 6.61 -5.64 5.18
N TRP A 65 5.59 -5.76 4.33
CA TRP A 65 4.24 -6.01 4.80
C TRP A 65 4.19 -7.37 5.45
N ASN A 66 3.79 -7.38 6.69
CA ASN A 66 3.73 -8.60 7.46
C ASN A 66 2.33 -8.78 8.00
N GLN A 67 1.62 -9.67 7.42
CA GLN A 67 0.21 -9.84 7.72
C GLN A 67 -0.07 -11.05 8.54
#